data_420f82adb02fa6ed2b41d40c5deb7faf
#
_entry.id   420f82adb02fa6ed2b41d40c5deb7faf
#
_cell.length_a   1.000
_cell.length_b   1.000
_cell.length_c   1.000
_cell.angle_alpha   90.00
_cell.angle_beta   90.00
_cell.angle_gamma   90.00
#
_symmetry.space_group_name_H-M   'P 1'
#
loop_
_entity.id
_entity.type
_entity.pdbx_description
1 polymer ?
#
loop_
_entity_poly.entity_id
_entity_poly.type
_entity_poly.pdbx_seq_one_letter_code
_entity_poly.pdbx_strand_id
1 'polypeptide(L)'
;MNMNPNLNLKYKVLVNLLKEIAPFKPEVSLILGSGLGNFASSVKLHKTISTSELPGYPLSTIIGHEGKIHFAEYAGKKLLLFQGRIHFYEGYPISECVLPAFLSHKLGCTKILITNAAGGINPDFHPGDLMLDLSFNSITIKKELSSLIGTLSEEGINNLRDFPSDAFNKIIRNAAIEEKIDLKEGVYWLSKGPSYETPAEIKMMGRFGGDAVGMSTVHEGLFAAYSGLEVGSISCITNYAAGISKSKLNHAEVTETANIVQEKFERLVKRIISLV
;
A
#
# COMPACT_ATOMS: atom_id res chain seq x y z
N MET A 1 -7.16 -2.94 22.38
CA MET A 1 -7.47 -1.79 21.50
C MET A 1 -8.88 -1.91 20.95
N ASN A 2 -9.79 -0.99 21.29
CA ASN A 2 -11.12 -0.93 20.67
C ASN A 2 -11.00 -0.21 19.32
N MET A 3 -10.54 -0.92 18.30
CA MET A 3 -10.69 -0.46 16.91
C MET A 3 -12.17 -0.18 16.65
N ASN A 4 -12.43 0.82 15.79
CA ASN A 4 -13.78 1.25 15.43
C ASN A 4 -14.80 0.10 15.55
N PRO A 5 -15.75 0.14 16.53
CA PRO A 5 -16.68 -0.96 16.80
C PRO A 5 -17.48 -1.34 15.54
N ASN A 6 -17.72 -0.36 14.67
CA ASN A 6 -18.46 -0.55 13.42
C ASN A 6 -17.71 -1.46 12.44
N LEU A 7 -16.36 -1.34 12.30
CA LEU A 7 -15.58 -2.24 11.44
C LEU A 7 -15.57 -3.67 11.97
N ASN A 8 -15.40 -3.84 13.30
CA ASN A 8 -15.42 -5.14 13.93
C ASN A 8 -16.76 -5.86 13.73
N LEU A 9 -17.87 -5.13 13.84
CA LEU A 9 -19.20 -5.68 13.63
C LEU A 9 -19.45 -5.97 12.14
N LYS A 10 -19.15 -4.99 11.27
CA LYS A 10 -19.36 -5.10 9.81
C LYS A 10 -18.65 -6.31 9.22
N TYR A 11 -17.38 -6.53 9.59
CA TYR A 11 -16.54 -7.58 8.99
C TYR A 11 -16.35 -8.81 9.88
N LYS A 12 -17.17 -8.99 10.92
CA LYS A 12 -17.05 -10.13 11.84
C LYS A 12 -17.11 -11.48 11.12
N VAL A 13 -18.06 -11.66 10.21
CA VAL A 13 -18.24 -12.90 9.46
C VAL A 13 -17.02 -13.15 8.56
N LEU A 14 -16.58 -12.14 7.83
CA LEU A 14 -15.42 -12.21 6.96
C LEU A 14 -14.13 -12.59 7.73
N VAL A 15 -13.88 -11.93 8.86
CA VAL A 15 -12.70 -12.21 9.70
C VAL A 15 -12.73 -13.63 10.25
N ASN A 16 -13.88 -14.09 10.72
CA ASN A 16 -14.02 -15.46 11.25
C ASN A 16 -13.80 -16.50 10.16
N LEU A 17 -14.40 -16.30 8.98
CA LEU A 17 -14.18 -17.17 7.82
C LEU A 17 -12.70 -17.23 7.45
N LEU A 18 -12.04 -16.07 7.32
CA LEU A 18 -10.61 -16.03 6.96
C LEU A 18 -9.72 -16.71 8.01
N LYS A 19 -10.05 -16.59 9.31
CA LYS A 19 -9.32 -17.29 10.38
C LYS A 19 -9.52 -18.79 10.33
N GLU A 20 -10.73 -19.25 10.01
CA GLU A 20 -11.05 -20.69 9.90
C GLU A 20 -10.33 -21.33 8.72
N ILE A 21 -10.31 -20.65 7.57
CA ILE A 21 -9.75 -21.20 6.35
C ILE A 21 -8.24 -20.93 6.16
N ALA A 22 -7.65 -20.09 7.02
CA ALA A 22 -6.22 -19.76 6.98
C ALA A 22 -5.35 -21.01 7.25
N PRO A 23 -4.38 -21.34 6.41
CA PRO A 23 -3.50 -22.49 6.63
C PRO A 23 -2.50 -22.24 7.78
N PHE A 24 -2.29 -20.98 8.16
CA PHE A 24 -1.40 -20.54 9.22
C PHE A 24 -1.72 -19.10 9.62
N LYS A 25 -1.19 -18.66 10.77
CA LYS A 25 -1.18 -17.25 11.18
C LYS A 25 -0.10 -16.50 10.40
N PRO A 26 -0.42 -15.47 9.58
CA PRO A 26 0.57 -14.70 8.86
C PRO A 26 1.32 -13.74 9.80
N GLU A 27 2.57 -13.42 9.44
CA GLU A 27 3.46 -12.53 10.18
C GLU A 27 3.58 -11.17 9.48
N VAL A 28 3.71 -11.19 8.16
CA VAL A 28 3.90 -10.01 7.31
C VAL A 28 2.79 -9.95 6.27
N SER A 29 2.23 -8.77 6.11
CA SER A 29 1.25 -8.50 5.06
C SER A 29 1.85 -7.65 3.95
N LEU A 30 1.42 -7.88 2.70
CA LEU A 30 1.75 -7.06 1.54
C LEU A 30 0.49 -6.64 0.82
N ILE A 31 0.38 -5.34 0.50
CA ILE A 31 -0.63 -4.82 -0.42
C ILE A 31 0.06 -4.50 -1.75
N LEU A 32 -0.27 -5.25 -2.79
CA LEU A 32 0.34 -5.14 -4.11
C LEU A 32 -0.43 -4.12 -4.96
N GLY A 33 0.26 -3.05 -5.35
CA GLY A 33 -0.29 -1.98 -6.17
C GLY A 33 -0.43 -2.32 -7.64
N SER A 34 -0.93 -1.36 -8.43
CA SER A 34 -1.12 -1.50 -9.87
C SER A 34 0.18 -1.88 -10.58
N GLY A 35 0.11 -2.94 -11.40
CA GLY A 35 1.27 -3.48 -12.12
C GLY A 35 2.26 -4.30 -11.28
N LEU A 36 2.09 -4.37 -9.95
CA LEU A 36 3.01 -5.08 -9.04
C LEU A 36 2.44 -6.42 -8.55
N GLY A 37 1.24 -6.78 -8.99
CA GLY A 37 0.52 -8.00 -8.59
C GLY A 37 1.23 -9.32 -8.93
N ASN A 38 2.08 -9.32 -9.94
CA ASN A 38 2.83 -10.50 -10.39
C ASN A 38 3.79 -11.05 -9.31
N PHE A 39 4.15 -10.25 -8.30
CA PHE A 39 4.92 -10.70 -7.14
C PHE A 39 4.31 -11.95 -6.49
N ALA A 40 2.98 -12.07 -6.45
CA ALA A 40 2.31 -13.23 -5.87
C ALA A 40 2.72 -14.56 -6.53
N SER A 41 3.03 -14.55 -7.84
CA SER A 41 3.48 -15.75 -8.55
C SER A 41 4.94 -16.12 -8.29
N SER A 42 5.71 -15.24 -7.68
CA SER A 42 7.14 -15.43 -7.40
C SER A 42 7.46 -16.04 -6.03
N VAL A 43 6.42 -16.36 -5.24
CA VAL A 43 6.52 -16.95 -3.90
C VAL A 43 5.66 -18.22 -3.80
N LYS A 44 5.90 -19.03 -2.77
CA LYS A 44 5.13 -20.27 -2.56
C LYS A 44 3.74 -19.94 -2.03
N LEU A 45 2.71 -20.16 -2.84
CA LEU A 45 1.32 -20.01 -2.43
C LEU A 45 0.82 -21.28 -1.74
N HIS A 46 0.22 -21.13 -0.56
CA HIS A 46 -0.45 -22.22 0.17
C HIS A 46 -1.96 -22.19 -0.05
N LYS A 47 -2.54 -21.00 -0.15
CA LYS A 47 -3.97 -20.81 -0.42
C LYS A 47 -4.21 -19.50 -1.15
N THR A 48 -5.07 -19.54 -2.14
CA THR A 48 -5.57 -18.38 -2.89
C THR A 48 -7.08 -18.31 -2.73
N ILE A 49 -7.62 -17.13 -2.46
CA ILE A 49 -9.05 -16.87 -2.30
C ILE A 49 -9.41 -15.68 -3.18
N SER A 50 -10.43 -15.82 -4.01
CA SER A 50 -10.99 -14.68 -4.73
C SER A 50 -11.78 -13.79 -3.77
N THR A 51 -11.58 -12.48 -3.82
CA THR A 51 -12.33 -11.55 -2.99
C THR A 51 -13.82 -11.52 -3.32
N SER A 52 -14.20 -11.93 -4.55
CA SER A 52 -15.59 -12.07 -4.95
C SER A 52 -16.33 -13.22 -4.24
N GLU A 53 -15.59 -14.17 -3.67
CA GLU A 53 -16.15 -15.29 -2.91
C GLU A 53 -16.28 -14.95 -1.40
N LEU A 54 -15.76 -13.80 -0.99
CA LEU A 54 -15.72 -13.40 0.42
C LEU A 54 -16.92 -12.52 0.80
N PRO A 55 -17.66 -12.87 1.86
CA PRO A 55 -18.85 -12.14 2.25
C PRO A 55 -18.54 -10.70 2.64
N GLY A 56 -19.15 -9.75 1.93
CA GLY A 56 -19.03 -8.32 2.20
C GLY A 56 -17.67 -7.71 1.84
N TYR A 57 -16.81 -8.43 1.12
CA TYR A 57 -15.58 -7.84 0.57
C TYR A 57 -15.92 -6.98 -0.65
N PRO A 58 -15.50 -5.70 -0.71
CA PRO A 58 -15.76 -4.84 -1.86
C PRO A 58 -14.95 -5.30 -3.08
N LEU A 59 -15.55 -5.19 -4.26
CA LEU A 59 -14.90 -5.61 -5.52
C LEU A 59 -14.24 -4.42 -6.19
N SER A 60 -12.94 -4.51 -6.48
CA SER A 60 -12.28 -3.50 -7.31
C SER A 60 -12.78 -3.58 -8.75
N THR A 61 -13.00 -2.42 -9.35
CA THR A 61 -13.39 -2.25 -10.75
C THR A 61 -12.20 -1.90 -11.66
N ILE A 62 -11.01 -1.77 -11.08
CA ILE A 62 -9.81 -1.30 -11.77
C ILE A 62 -9.10 -2.46 -12.47
N ILE A 63 -8.79 -2.26 -13.76
CA ILE A 63 -8.01 -3.21 -14.55
C ILE A 63 -6.62 -3.38 -13.93
N GLY A 64 -6.18 -4.65 -13.76
CA GLY A 64 -4.90 -4.99 -13.12
C GLY A 64 -4.99 -5.26 -11.62
N HIS A 65 -6.17 -5.11 -11.01
CA HIS A 65 -6.46 -5.57 -9.66
C HIS A 65 -7.22 -6.90 -9.71
N GLU A 66 -6.51 -8.01 -9.52
CA GLU A 66 -7.11 -9.35 -9.67
C GLU A 66 -8.10 -9.72 -8.57
N GLY A 67 -8.14 -8.96 -7.48
CA GLY A 67 -9.07 -9.22 -6.37
C GLY A 67 -8.82 -10.57 -5.71
N LYS A 68 -7.57 -10.87 -5.34
CA LYS A 68 -7.19 -12.11 -4.68
C LYS A 68 -6.47 -11.86 -3.35
N ILE A 69 -6.70 -12.74 -2.40
CA ILE A 69 -5.95 -12.83 -1.14
C ILE A 69 -5.17 -14.16 -1.16
N HIS A 70 -3.88 -14.08 -0.87
CA HIS A 70 -3.03 -15.27 -0.82
C HIS A 70 -2.41 -15.43 0.57
N PHE A 71 -2.45 -16.65 1.09
CA PHE A 71 -1.58 -17.11 2.14
C PHE A 71 -0.35 -17.72 1.48
N ALA A 72 0.80 -17.12 1.69
CA ALA A 72 2.05 -17.47 1.00
C ALA A 72 3.20 -17.66 1.97
N GLU A 73 4.31 -18.20 1.47
CA GLU A 73 5.54 -18.36 2.24
C GLU A 73 6.75 -17.98 1.39
N TYR A 74 7.68 -17.26 1.99
CA TYR A 74 8.98 -16.97 1.41
C TYR A 74 10.03 -16.84 2.52
N ALA A 75 11.22 -17.43 2.33
CA ALA A 75 12.32 -17.41 3.31
C ALA A 75 11.90 -17.81 4.74
N GLY A 76 10.96 -18.75 4.89
CA GLY A 76 10.41 -19.18 6.17
C GLY A 76 9.39 -18.25 6.81
N LYS A 77 9.08 -17.10 6.20
CA LYS A 77 8.08 -16.14 6.69
C LYS A 77 6.71 -16.44 6.12
N LYS A 78 5.70 -16.35 6.99
CA LYS A 78 4.28 -16.54 6.66
C LYS A 78 3.67 -15.21 6.21
N LEU A 79 3.21 -15.17 4.96
CA LEU A 79 2.78 -13.96 4.28
C LEU A 79 1.26 -13.93 4.06
N LEU A 80 0.69 -12.74 4.14
CA LEU A 80 -0.66 -12.43 3.66
C LEU A 80 -0.56 -11.41 2.53
N LEU A 81 -0.88 -11.83 1.30
CA LEU A 81 -0.76 -10.96 0.14
C LEU A 81 -2.15 -10.54 -0.34
N PHE A 82 -2.32 -9.26 -0.58
CA PHE A 82 -3.49 -8.69 -1.26
C PHE A 82 -3.07 -8.31 -2.68
N GLN A 83 -3.54 -9.09 -3.66
CA GLN A 83 -3.31 -8.85 -5.08
C GLN A 83 -4.44 -7.98 -5.63
N GLY A 84 -4.28 -6.68 -5.45
CA GLY A 84 -5.27 -5.64 -5.73
C GLY A 84 -5.69 -4.88 -4.47
N ARG A 85 -6.34 -3.75 -4.68
CA ARG A 85 -6.86 -2.88 -3.61
C ARG A 85 -8.14 -2.20 -4.03
N ILE A 86 -8.84 -1.63 -3.05
CA ILE A 86 -10.02 -0.79 -3.25
C ILE A 86 -9.59 0.67 -3.19
N HIS A 87 -9.95 1.45 -4.20
CA HIS A 87 -9.61 2.87 -4.21
C HIS A 87 -10.81 3.74 -3.80
N PHE A 88 -10.50 4.85 -3.14
CA PHE A 88 -11.51 5.79 -2.71
C PHE A 88 -12.31 6.38 -3.90
N TYR A 89 -11.65 6.58 -5.04
CA TYR A 89 -12.29 7.12 -6.24
C TYR A 89 -13.25 6.13 -6.95
N GLU A 90 -13.27 4.86 -6.57
CA GLU A 90 -14.28 3.90 -7.02
C GLU A 90 -15.64 4.11 -6.36
N GLY A 91 -15.77 5.11 -5.46
CA GLY A 91 -17.01 5.45 -4.75
C GLY A 91 -17.19 4.70 -3.43
N TYR A 92 -16.23 3.89 -3.03
CA TYR A 92 -16.26 3.18 -1.76
C TYR A 92 -15.98 4.10 -0.57
N PRO A 93 -16.67 3.92 0.57
CA PRO A 93 -16.32 4.63 1.79
C PRO A 93 -14.92 4.24 2.28
N ILE A 94 -14.26 5.15 2.97
CA ILE A 94 -12.89 4.94 3.47
C ILE A 94 -12.74 3.67 4.31
N SER A 95 -13.80 3.24 5.02
CA SER A 95 -13.85 2.01 5.80
C SER A 95 -13.70 0.74 4.97
N GLU A 96 -13.98 0.79 3.68
CA GLU A 96 -13.77 -0.32 2.75
C GLU A 96 -12.38 -0.25 2.13
N CYS A 97 -11.87 0.96 1.86
CA CYS A 97 -10.53 1.13 1.34
C CYS A 97 -9.43 0.66 2.31
N VAL A 98 -9.66 0.71 3.62
CA VAL A 98 -8.71 0.22 4.64
C VAL A 98 -8.87 -1.26 4.98
N LEU A 99 -9.78 -1.98 4.32
CA LEU A 99 -10.07 -3.38 4.64
C LEU A 99 -8.83 -4.29 4.59
N PRO A 100 -7.91 -4.20 3.62
CA PRO A 100 -6.69 -4.99 3.64
C PRO A 100 -5.85 -4.80 4.91
N ALA A 101 -5.68 -3.54 5.36
CA ALA A 101 -4.95 -3.22 6.59
C ALA A 101 -5.69 -3.76 7.84
N PHE A 102 -7.02 -3.63 7.87
CA PHE A 102 -7.86 -4.20 8.94
C PHE A 102 -7.72 -5.72 9.02
N LEU A 103 -7.80 -6.42 7.90
CA LEU A 103 -7.66 -7.88 7.84
C LEU A 103 -6.26 -8.32 8.25
N SER A 104 -5.21 -7.61 7.81
CA SER A 104 -3.83 -7.87 8.22
C SER A 104 -3.67 -7.88 9.74
N HIS A 105 -4.19 -6.84 10.41
CA HIS A 105 -4.20 -6.79 11.87
C HIS A 105 -5.04 -7.92 12.50
N LYS A 106 -6.25 -8.18 11.99
CA LYS A 106 -7.15 -9.21 12.55
C LYS A 106 -6.66 -10.63 12.38
N LEU A 107 -5.89 -10.89 11.35
CA LEU A 107 -5.25 -12.20 11.10
C LEU A 107 -3.93 -12.36 11.83
N GLY A 108 -3.41 -11.30 12.44
CA GLY A 108 -2.28 -11.35 13.35
C GLY A 108 -0.94 -11.01 12.74
N CYS A 109 -0.92 -10.31 11.59
CA CYS A 109 0.31 -9.70 11.08
C CYS A 109 0.83 -8.65 12.07
N THR A 110 2.14 -8.48 12.11
CA THR A 110 2.83 -7.44 12.88
C THR A 110 3.40 -6.34 11.99
N LYS A 111 3.64 -6.67 10.72
CA LYS A 111 4.19 -5.75 9.72
C LYS A 111 3.32 -5.72 8.46
N ILE A 112 3.29 -4.58 7.82
CA ILE A 112 2.64 -4.41 6.53
C ILE A 112 3.52 -3.60 5.58
N LEU A 113 3.82 -4.17 4.42
CA LEU A 113 4.46 -3.47 3.31
C LEU A 113 3.39 -3.07 2.29
N ILE A 114 3.24 -1.78 2.06
CA ILE A 114 2.29 -1.25 1.09
C ILE A 114 3.05 -0.81 -0.15
N THR A 115 2.60 -1.25 -1.31
CA THR A 115 3.23 -0.86 -2.57
C THR A 115 2.23 -0.18 -3.49
N ASN A 116 2.69 0.73 -4.31
CA ASN A 116 1.84 1.49 -5.22
C ASN A 116 2.58 1.92 -6.50
N ALA A 117 1.82 2.33 -7.50
CA ALA A 117 2.29 3.13 -8.62
C ALA A 117 2.06 4.61 -8.29
N ALA A 118 3.03 5.46 -8.62
CA ALA A 118 2.98 6.91 -8.35
C ALA A 118 3.55 7.72 -9.51
N GLY A 119 3.02 8.94 -9.68
CA GLY A 119 3.58 9.95 -10.57
C GLY A 119 4.71 10.71 -9.88
N GLY A 120 5.89 10.79 -10.50
CA GLY A 120 7.04 11.54 -9.99
C GLY A 120 6.82 13.04 -10.09
N ILE A 121 6.91 13.75 -8.96
CA ILE A 121 6.90 15.22 -8.86
C ILE A 121 8.32 15.74 -8.79
N ASN A 122 9.21 15.05 -8.04
CA ASN A 122 10.61 15.39 -7.90
C ASN A 122 11.30 15.27 -9.27
N PRO A 123 12.00 16.33 -9.74
CA PRO A 123 12.66 16.32 -11.05
C PRO A 123 13.80 15.30 -11.18
N ASP A 124 14.34 14.82 -10.07
CA ASP A 124 15.40 13.82 -10.03
C ASP A 124 14.85 12.37 -10.07
N PHE A 125 13.53 12.21 -10.11
CA PHE A 125 12.88 10.90 -10.20
C PHE A 125 12.49 10.60 -11.65
N HIS A 126 12.69 9.33 -12.04
CA HIS A 126 12.41 8.87 -13.39
C HIS A 126 11.46 7.68 -13.38
N PRO A 127 10.63 7.52 -14.41
CA PRO A 127 9.84 6.28 -14.57
C PRO A 127 10.76 5.05 -14.48
N GLY A 128 10.38 4.13 -13.60
CA GLY A 128 11.21 2.96 -13.28
C GLY A 128 11.97 3.05 -11.96
N ASP A 129 11.99 4.22 -11.30
CA ASP A 129 12.56 4.33 -9.96
C ASP A 129 11.64 3.68 -8.90
N LEU A 130 12.26 3.11 -7.87
CA LEU A 130 11.59 2.71 -6.65
C LEU A 130 11.90 3.75 -5.57
N MET A 131 10.87 4.22 -4.88
CA MET A 131 10.97 5.21 -3.81
C MET A 131 10.50 4.62 -2.49
N LEU A 132 11.31 4.70 -1.46
CA LEU A 132 10.90 4.51 -0.07
C LEU A 132 10.11 5.75 0.38
N ASP A 133 8.88 5.53 0.79
CA ASP A 133 8.02 6.61 1.28
C ASP A 133 8.41 6.95 2.73
N LEU A 134 9.16 8.05 2.93
CA LEU A 134 9.60 8.51 4.25
C LEU A 134 8.52 9.23 5.02
N SER A 135 7.58 9.82 4.32
CA SER A 135 6.46 10.56 4.90
C SER A 135 5.30 10.63 3.91
N PHE A 136 4.13 10.98 4.45
CA PHE A 136 2.90 11.06 3.67
C PHE A 136 2.18 12.39 3.85
N ASN A 137 1.72 12.98 2.76
CA ASN A 137 0.76 14.07 2.87
C ASN A 137 -0.66 13.49 2.78
N SER A 138 -1.40 13.62 3.89
CA SER A 138 -2.77 13.10 4.05
C SER A 138 -3.84 14.19 4.09
N ILE A 139 -3.50 15.43 3.73
CA ILE A 139 -4.39 16.59 3.91
C ILE A 139 -5.75 16.38 3.22
N THR A 140 -5.75 15.78 2.05
CA THR A 140 -6.94 15.55 1.24
C THR A 140 -7.91 14.53 1.84
N ILE A 141 -7.43 13.63 2.72
CA ILE A 141 -8.22 12.52 3.29
C ILE A 141 -8.47 12.67 4.81
N LYS A 142 -8.04 13.78 5.41
CA LYS A 142 -8.13 14.00 6.88
C LYS A 142 -9.55 13.86 7.42
N LYS A 143 -10.55 14.36 6.71
CA LYS A 143 -11.96 14.28 7.14
C LYS A 143 -12.45 12.84 7.22
N GLU A 144 -12.19 12.06 6.20
CA GLU A 144 -12.60 10.65 6.11
C GLU A 144 -11.88 9.79 7.13
N LEU A 145 -10.59 10.02 7.32
CA LEU A 145 -9.80 9.33 8.36
C LEU A 145 -10.28 9.68 9.77
N SER A 146 -10.58 10.95 10.04
CA SER A 146 -11.15 11.36 11.33
C SER A 146 -12.49 10.71 11.61
N SER A 147 -13.34 10.59 10.57
CA SER A 147 -14.63 9.90 10.69
C SER A 147 -14.47 8.39 10.91
N LEU A 148 -13.44 7.78 10.33
CA LEU A 148 -13.16 6.35 10.47
C LEU A 148 -12.54 6.02 11.82
N ILE A 149 -11.54 6.76 12.24
CA ILE A 149 -10.74 6.47 13.45
C ILE A 149 -11.46 6.99 14.70
N GLY A 150 -12.16 8.13 14.58
CA GLY A 150 -12.79 8.82 15.70
C GLY A 150 -11.77 9.47 16.63
N THR A 151 -12.08 9.48 17.93
CA THR A 151 -11.16 9.99 18.94
C THR A 151 -9.99 9.02 19.13
N LEU A 152 -8.78 9.53 18.98
CA LEU A 152 -7.57 8.74 19.15
C LEU A 152 -7.38 8.31 20.61
N SER A 153 -7.10 7.02 20.82
CA SER A 153 -6.58 6.53 22.10
C SER A 153 -5.12 6.93 22.28
N GLU A 154 -4.62 6.94 23.50
CA GLU A 154 -3.20 7.19 23.79
C GLU A 154 -2.29 6.20 23.03
N GLU A 155 -2.65 4.93 23.03
CA GLU A 155 -1.96 3.89 22.26
C GLU A 155 -1.96 4.19 20.77
N GLY A 156 -3.10 4.58 20.19
CA GLY A 156 -3.20 4.95 18.78
C GLY A 156 -2.37 6.18 18.40
N ILE A 157 -2.30 7.19 19.30
CA ILE A 157 -1.41 8.35 19.13
C ILE A 157 0.05 7.91 19.11
N ASN A 158 0.46 7.03 20.02
CA ASN A 158 1.84 6.56 20.11
C ASN A 158 2.22 5.75 18.85
N ASN A 159 1.34 4.88 18.37
CA ASN A 159 1.56 4.12 17.15
C ASN A 159 1.72 5.02 15.92
N LEU A 160 0.95 6.11 15.83
CA LEU A 160 1.04 7.06 14.72
C LEU A 160 2.30 7.94 14.73
N ARG A 161 3.04 8.01 15.84
CA ARG A 161 4.31 8.77 15.92
C ARG A 161 5.42 8.11 15.11
N ASP A 162 5.37 6.77 14.95
CA ASP A 162 6.31 5.98 14.13
C ASP A 162 5.65 5.55 12.82
N PHE A 163 5.12 6.52 12.06
CA PHE A 163 4.49 6.27 10.76
C PHE A 163 5.09 7.14 9.65
N PRO A 164 5.67 6.52 8.60
CA PRO A 164 6.01 5.08 8.48
C PRO A 164 7.08 4.67 9.51
N SER A 165 7.16 3.35 9.80
CA SER A 165 8.05 2.84 10.85
C SER A 165 9.53 3.02 10.50
N ASP A 166 10.27 3.71 11.38
CA ASP A 166 11.72 3.89 11.23
C ASP A 166 12.48 2.56 11.23
N ALA A 167 12.04 1.60 12.05
CA ALA A 167 12.64 0.27 12.09
C ALA A 167 12.44 -0.47 10.77
N PHE A 168 11.24 -0.42 10.22
CA PHE A 168 10.95 -1.07 8.94
C PHE A 168 11.65 -0.35 7.77
N ASN A 169 11.71 0.97 7.78
CA ASN A 169 12.44 1.76 6.77
C ASN A 169 13.93 1.41 6.74
N LYS A 170 14.56 1.15 7.90
CA LYS A 170 15.96 0.65 7.96
C LYS A 170 16.09 -0.71 7.28
N ILE A 171 15.15 -1.63 7.48
CA ILE A 171 15.14 -2.93 6.81
C ILE A 171 15.04 -2.75 5.30
N ILE A 172 14.15 -1.88 4.81
CA ILE A 172 13.96 -1.60 3.39
C ILE A 172 15.24 -1.02 2.77
N ARG A 173 15.90 -0.06 3.43
CA ARG A 173 17.20 0.49 2.98
C ARG A 173 18.28 -0.57 2.90
N ASN A 174 18.41 -1.39 3.93
CA ASN A 174 19.40 -2.48 3.94
C ASN A 174 19.15 -3.48 2.80
N ALA A 175 17.89 -3.85 2.56
CA ALA A 175 17.53 -4.71 1.45
C ALA A 175 17.93 -4.10 0.10
N ALA A 176 17.70 -2.80 -0.09
CA ALA A 176 18.07 -2.11 -1.32
C ALA A 176 19.60 -2.07 -1.52
N ILE A 177 20.36 -1.82 -0.45
CA ILE A 177 21.84 -1.84 -0.49
C ILE A 177 22.35 -3.22 -0.89
N GLU A 178 21.85 -4.28 -0.25
CA GLU A 178 22.28 -5.65 -0.51
C GLU A 178 21.93 -6.12 -1.93
N GLU A 179 20.78 -5.68 -2.45
CA GLU A 179 20.35 -5.96 -3.83
C GLU A 179 20.95 -5.00 -4.87
N LYS A 180 21.75 -4.03 -4.43
CA LYS A 180 22.36 -2.98 -5.29
C LYS A 180 21.29 -2.21 -6.08
N ILE A 181 20.19 -1.88 -5.43
CA ILE A 181 19.09 -1.09 -5.99
C ILE A 181 19.26 0.36 -5.56
N ASP A 182 19.30 1.27 -6.53
CA ASP A 182 19.21 2.72 -6.28
C ASP A 182 17.78 3.03 -5.83
N LEU A 183 17.57 3.03 -4.51
CA LEU A 183 16.29 3.32 -3.89
C LEU A 183 16.21 4.82 -3.61
N LYS A 184 15.28 5.50 -4.27
CA LYS A 184 14.95 6.89 -3.97
C LYS A 184 14.24 6.98 -2.62
N GLU A 185 14.24 8.16 -2.03
CA GLU A 185 13.53 8.45 -0.78
C GLU A 185 12.75 9.75 -0.94
N GLY A 186 11.52 9.79 -0.42
CA GLY A 186 10.71 10.98 -0.60
C GLY A 186 9.38 10.96 0.14
N VAL A 187 8.61 12.03 -0.11
CA VAL A 187 7.28 12.26 0.45
C VAL A 187 6.22 11.91 -0.59
N TYR A 188 5.36 10.95 -0.23
CA TYR A 188 4.20 10.59 -1.05
C TYR A 188 3.01 11.49 -0.73
N TRP A 189 2.43 12.11 -1.76
CA TRP A 189 1.23 12.94 -1.66
C TRP A 189 -0.01 12.17 -2.09
N LEU A 190 -1.04 12.11 -1.24
CA LEU A 190 -2.30 11.51 -1.59
C LEU A 190 -3.19 12.51 -2.34
N SER A 191 -3.61 12.14 -3.54
CA SER A 191 -4.73 12.73 -4.29
C SER A 191 -5.94 11.80 -4.23
N LYS A 192 -7.15 12.34 -4.17
CA LYS A 192 -8.35 11.49 -4.11
C LYS A 192 -8.75 10.88 -5.44
N GLY A 193 -8.36 11.48 -6.56
CA GLY A 193 -8.90 11.13 -7.86
C GLY A 193 -10.40 11.53 -8.00
N PRO A 194 -11.13 11.01 -9.01
CA PRO A 194 -10.71 10.01 -10.02
C PRO A 194 -9.85 10.57 -11.15
N SER A 195 -9.81 11.92 -11.33
CA SER A 195 -8.97 12.55 -12.35
C SER A 195 -7.52 12.64 -11.90
N TYR A 196 -6.60 12.58 -12.84
CA TYR A 196 -5.23 13.03 -12.61
C TYR A 196 -5.22 14.49 -12.21
N GLU A 197 -4.15 14.89 -11.52
CA GLU A 197 -3.90 16.24 -11.09
C GLU A 197 -3.65 17.16 -12.28
N THR A 198 -3.95 18.43 -12.11
CA THR A 198 -3.54 19.48 -13.05
C THR A 198 -2.09 19.87 -12.84
N PRO A 199 -1.40 20.44 -13.84
CA PRO A 199 -0.04 20.97 -13.66
C PRO A 199 0.10 21.99 -12.52
N ALA A 200 -0.98 22.75 -12.22
CA ALA A 200 -0.99 23.71 -11.12
C ALA A 200 -1.01 23.02 -9.76
N GLU A 201 -1.79 21.95 -9.62
CA GLU A 201 -1.81 21.11 -8.41
C GLU A 201 -0.47 20.42 -8.18
N ILE A 202 0.14 19.85 -9.22
CA ILE A 202 1.48 19.23 -9.12
C ILE A 202 2.54 20.26 -8.69
N LYS A 203 2.51 21.46 -9.29
CA LYS A 203 3.41 22.54 -8.87
C LYS A 203 3.20 22.97 -7.41
N MET A 204 1.98 22.97 -6.94
CA MET A 204 1.66 23.23 -5.54
C MET A 204 2.23 22.11 -4.64
N MET A 205 1.95 20.84 -4.97
CA MET A 205 2.45 19.68 -4.21
C MET A 205 3.96 19.67 -4.08
N GLY A 206 4.69 19.92 -5.19
CA GLY A 206 6.14 20.00 -5.17
C GLY A 206 6.67 21.16 -4.32
N ARG A 207 6.02 22.33 -4.33
CA ARG A 207 6.38 23.46 -3.45
C ARG A 207 6.19 23.17 -1.97
N PHE A 208 5.30 22.26 -1.62
CA PHE A 208 5.06 21.80 -0.25
C PHE A 208 5.83 20.50 0.07
N GLY A 209 6.84 20.16 -0.73
CA GLY A 209 7.76 19.06 -0.45
C GLY A 209 7.23 17.67 -0.81
N GLY A 210 6.25 17.57 -1.71
CA GLY A 210 5.83 16.29 -2.27
C GLY A 210 6.78 15.83 -3.38
N ASP A 211 7.25 14.58 -3.32
CA ASP A 211 8.16 13.98 -4.30
C ASP A 211 7.43 13.07 -5.28
N ALA A 212 6.35 12.45 -4.85
CA ALA A 212 5.50 11.61 -5.69
C ALA A 212 4.03 11.79 -5.32
N VAL A 213 3.13 11.50 -6.25
CA VAL A 213 1.67 11.60 -6.08
C VAL A 213 0.97 10.33 -6.54
N GLY A 214 -0.07 9.95 -5.80
CA GLY A 214 -0.95 8.85 -6.19
C GLY A 214 -2.24 8.83 -5.40
N MET A 215 -3.11 7.86 -5.69
CA MET A 215 -4.51 7.85 -5.22
C MET A 215 -4.81 6.75 -4.21
N SER A 216 -3.78 6.26 -3.48
CA SER A 216 -3.92 5.11 -2.57
C SER A 216 -3.00 5.23 -1.34
N THR A 217 -2.73 4.12 -0.65
CA THR A 217 -1.62 3.93 0.31
C THR A 217 -1.78 4.66 1.64
N VAL A 218 -1.97 5.98 1.65
CA VAL A 218 -1.90 6.80 2.87
C VAL A 218 -2.96 6.41 3.90
N HIS A 219 -4.19 6.19 3.47
CA HIS A 219 -5.28 5.76 4.36
C HIS A 219 -5.10 4.34 4.89
N GLU A 220 -4.58 3.43 4.05
CA GLU A 220 -4.24 2.06 4.44
C GLU A 220 -3.11 2.08 5.47
N GLY A 221 -2.03 2.85 5.20
CA GLY A 221 -0.88 2.97 6.08
C GLY A 221 -1.21 3.62 7.42
N LEU A 222 -1.93 4.74 7.42
CA LEU A 222 -2.36 5.41 8.66
C LEU A 222 -3.26 4.52 9.50
N PHE A 223 -4.19 3.79 8.88
CA PHE A 223 -5.05 2.85 9.59
C PHE A 223 -4.27 1.65 10.14
N ALA A 224 -3.32 1.12 9.36
CA ALA A 224 -2.43 0.04 9.79
C ALA A 224 -1.58 0.45 10.99
N ALA A 225 -0.91 1.61 10.92
CA ALA A 225 -0.12 2.15 12.02
C ALA A 225 -0.98 2.39 13.26
N TYR A 226 -2.13 3.06 13.13
CA TYR A 226 -3.10 3.25 14.21
C TYR A 226 -3.47 1.92 14.89
N SER A 227 -3.58 0.85 14.10
CA SER A 227 -3.90 -0.51 14.56
C SER A 227 -2.71 -1.26 15.17
N GLY A 228 -1.51 -0.67 15.21
CA GLY A 228 -0.31 -1.22 15.82
C GLY A 228 0.55 -2.10 14.90
N LEU A 229 0.37 -2.00 13.57
CA LEU A 229 1.30 -2.63 12.63
C LEU A 229 2.49 -1.70 12.34
N GLU A 230 3.69 -2.27 12.23
CA GLU A 230 4.82 -1.57 11.63
C GLU A 230 4.59 -1.43 10.12
N VAL A 231 4.61 -0.20 9.62
CA VAL A 231 4.28 0.13 8.23
C VAL A 231 5.52 0.54 7.46
N GLY A 232 5.82 -0.18 6.37
CA GLY A 232 6.73 0.25 5.32
C GLY A 232 5.96 0.52 4.03
N SER A 233 6.45 1.42 3.20
CA SER A 233 5.82 1.71 1.92
C SER A 233 6.84 1.98 0.83
N ILE A 234 6.57 1.44 -0.36
CA ILE A 234 7.40 1.60 -1.55
C ILE A 234 6.52 2.04 -2.71
N SER A 235 6.86 3.17 -3.30
CA SER A 235 6.26 3.67 -4.53
C SER A 235 7.10 3.27 -5.73
N CYS A 236 6.45 2.74 -6.77
CA CYS A 236 7.05 2.63 -8.10
C CYS A 236 6.71 3.91 -8.86
N ILE A 237 7.71 4.68 -9.25
CA ILE A 237 7.51 5.86 -10.10
C ILE A 237 7.24 5.34 -11.51
N THR A 238 5.98 5.38 -11.91
CA THR A 238 5.55 4.80 -13.20
C THR A 238 5.51 5.80 -14.33
N ASN A 239 5.38 7.06 -14.00
CA ASN A 239 5.26 8.16 -14.93
C ASN A 239 5.71 9.47 -14.27
N TYR A 240 5.98 10.49 -15.04
CA TYR A 240 6.10 11.85 -14.53
C TYR A 240 4.69 12.37 -14.16
N ALA A 241 4.57 13.13 -13.08
CA ALA A 241 3.33 13.80 -12.74
C ALA A 241 2.95 14.88 -13.78
N ALA A 242 1.69 15.32 -13.77
CA ALA A 242 1.15 16.24 -14.77
C ALA A 242 1.96 17.55 -14.88
N GLY A 243 2.38 17.88 -16.09
CA GLY A 243 3.14 19.11 -16.38
C GLY A 243 4.64 19.03 -16.06
N ILE A 244 5.16 17.90 -15.57
CA ILE A 244 6.60 17.67 -15.39
C ILE A 244 7.23 17.30 -16.74
N SER A 245 6.59 16.42 -17.51
CA SER A 245 6.99 16.10 -18.87
C SER A 245 6.02 16.67 -19.91
N LYS A 246 6.42 16.68 -21.19
CA LYS A 246 5.56 17.10 -22.31
C LYS A 246 4.57 16.02 -22.75
N SER A 247 4.75 14.77 -22.33
CA SER A 247 3.86 13.66 -22.65
C SER A 247 2.54 13.77 -21.87
N LYS A 248 1.44 13.33 -22.49
CA LYS A 248 0.15 13.21 -21.79
C LYS A 248 0.16 11.95 -20.94
N LEU A 249 -0.37 12.05 -19.72
CA LEU A 249 -0.54 10.93 -18.82
C LEU A 249 -1.48 9.89 -19.44
N ASN A 250 -1.05 8.60 -19.36
CA ASN A 250 -1.81 7.47 -19.84
C ASN A 250 -1.68 6.29 -18.86
N HIS A 251 -2.79 5.68 -18.49
CA HIS A 251 -2.77 4.52 -17.59
C HIS A 251 -2.02 3.30 -18.17
N ALA A 252 -1.92 3.19 -19.49
CA ALA A 252 -1.13 2.14 -20.14
C ALA A 252 0.36 2.27 -19.82
N GLU A 253 0.91 3.50 -19.76
CA GLU A 253 2.32 3.76 -19.38
C GLU A 253 2.60 3.30 -17.95
N VAL A 254 1.62 3.46 -17.04
CA VAL A 254 1.74 2.99 -15.66
C VAL A 254 1.97 1.49 -15.60
N THR A 255 1.19 0.73 -16.36
CA THR A 255 1.29 -0.75 -16.39
C THR A 255 2.57 -1.20 -17.09
N GLU A 256 2.94 -0.58 -18.20
CA GLU A 256 4.15 -0.91 -18.95
C GLU A 256 5.41 -0.66 -18.11
N THR A 257 5.53 0.49 -17.48
CA THR A 257 6.67 0.82 -16.62
C THR A 257 6.75 -0.12 -15.42
N ALA A 258 5.62 -0.43 -14.78
CA ALA A 258 5.58 -1.39 -13.68
C ALA A 258 6.07 -2.78 -14.10
N ASN A 259 5.74 -3.24 -15.32
CA ASN A 259 6.26 -4.49 -15.86
C ASN A 259 7.78 -4.45 -16.09
N ILE A 260 8.32 -3.32 -16.58
CA ILE A 260 9.77 -3.16 -16.80
C ILE A 260 10.55 -3.26 -15.49
N VAL A 261 10.02 -2.72 -14.40
CA VAL A 261 10.69 -2.74 -13.09
C VAL A 261 10.37 -3.97 -12.25
N GLN A 262 9.54 -4.86 -12.74
CA GLN A 262 9.04 -6.00 -11.97
C GLN A 262 10.17 -6.83 -11.34
N GLU A 263 11.22 -7.19 -12.09
CA GLU A 263 12.33 -7.97 -11.58
C GLU A 263 13.06 -7.25 -10.43
N LYS A 264 13.34 -5.95 -10.61
CA LYS A 264 13.98 -5.11 -9.59
C LYS A 264 13.10 -5.03 -8.33
N PHE A 265 11.80 -4.82 -8.51
CA PHE A 265 10.82 -4.78 -7.43
C PHE A 265 10.74 -6.11 -6.68
N GLU A 266 10.65 -7.24 -7.40
CA GLU A 266 10.58 -8.57 -6.79
C GLU A 266 11.82 -8.89 -5.96
N ARG A 267 13.02 -8.57 -6.46
CA ARG A 267 14.26 -8.75 -5.72
C ARG A 267 14.26 -7.95 -4.42
N LEU A 268 13.89 -6.67 -4.49
CA LEU A 268 13.80 -5.81 -3.32
C LEU A 268 12.82 -6.37 -2.29
N VAL A 269 11.59 -6.70 -2.68
CA VAL A 269 10.56 -7.18 -1.77
C VAL A 269 10.94 -8.54 -1.17
N LYS A 270 11.50 -9.45 -1.95
CA LYS A 270 12.00 -10.74 -1.45
C LYS A 270 13.10 -10.56 -0.40
N ARG A 271 14.01 -9.59 -0.64
CA ARG A 271 15.07 -9.31 0.32
C ARG A 271 14.50 -8.69 1.60
N ILE A 272 13.57 -7.73 1.48
CA ILE A 272 12.86 -7.18 2.65
C ILE A 272 12.24 -8.29 3.48
N ILE A 273 11.47 -9.20 2.86
CA ILE A 273 10.81 -10.31 3.56
C ILE A 273 11.84 -11.21 4.26
N SER A 274 13.01 -11.42 3.70
CA SER A 274 14.04 -12.25 4.33
C SER A 274 14.71 -11.59 5.54
N LEU A 275 14.62 -10.26 5.67
CA LEU A 275 15.23 -9.47 6.74
C LEU A 275 14.27 -9.11 7.90
N VAL A 276 12.96 -9.31 7.72
CA VAL A 276 11.95 -9.02 8.76
C VAL A 276 11.78 -10.12 9.81
#